data_6d208a8c69a52c8e57eb7bbdff905b4a
#
_entry.id   6d208a8c69a52c8e57eb7bbdff905b4a
#
_cell.length_a   1.000
_cell.length_b   1.000
_cell.length_c   1.000
_cell.angle_alpha   90.00
_cell.angle_beta   90.00
_cell.angle_gamma   90.00
#
_symmetry.space_group_name_H-M   'P 1'
#
loop_
_entity.id
_entity.type
_entity.pdbx_description
1 polymer ?
#
loop_
_entity_poly.entity_id
_entity_poly.type
_entity_poly.pdbx_seq_one_letter_code
_entity_poly.pdbx_strand_id
1 'polypeptide(L)'
;MTESNKAYLYLIKLLSARDYSEHKLKEKLQERVRAKRFSSEEAASALNLVKEQGYLREEAYAEARVKGFMSKGYSPNFIRQKLAQEHLTVTDESIGEIFTEYRISEEDQIERLARKKMGSRTTFDFDDETRILRFLISKGHDFSTSKKVLKSLILEVREQQH
;
A
#
# COMPACT_ATOMS: atom_id res chain seq x y z
N MET A 1 24.81 10.82 -26.28
CA MET A 1 24.57 9.50 -26.83
C MET A 1 24.13 8.57 -25.72
N THR A 2 22.96 8.03 -25.92
CA THR A 2 22.32 7.17 -24.91
C THR A 2 23.01 5.83 -24.75
N GLU A 3 23.60 5.31 -25.80
CA GLU A 3 24.29 4.03 -25.75
C GLU A 3 25.45 3.94 -24.78
N SER A 4 26.04 5.09 -24.41
CA SER A 4 27.13 5.15 -23.43
C SER A 4 26.64 5.54 -22.04
N ASN A 5 25.33 5.78 -21.87
CA ASN A 5 24.77 6.18 -20.58
C ASN A 5 24.50 4.96 -19.70
N LYS A 6 25.41 4.70 -18.77
CA LYS A 6 25.32 3.59 -17.83
C LYS A 6 24.11 3.72 -16.91
N ALA A 7 23.73 4.95 -16.57
CA ALA A 7 22.56 5.19 -15.72
C ALA A 7 21.28 4.76 -16.42
N TYR A 8 21.18 5.00 -17.72
CA TYR A 8 20.01 4.59 -18.50
C TYR A 8 19.89 3.06 -18.50
N LEU A 9 21.00 2.35 -18.76
CA LEU A 9 21.00 0.89 -18.76
C LEU A 9 20.62 0.32 -17.39
N TYR A 10 21.09 0.97 -16.33
CA TYR A 10 20.76 0.59 -14.97
C TYR A 10 19.24 0.72 -14.70
N LEU A 11 18.64 1.86 -15.12
CA LEU A 11 17.20 2.06 -14.95
C LEU A 11 16.38 1.05 -15.78
N ILE A 12 16.77 0.77 -16.99
CA ILE A 12 16.09 -0.21 -17.85
C ILE A 12 16.11 -1.59 -17.18
N LYS A 13 17.23 -1.95 -16.60
CA LYS A 13 17.34 -3.23 -15.89
C LYS A 13 16.38 -3.30 -14.70
N LEU A 14 16.31 -2.22 -13.91
CA LEU A 14 15.39 -2.16 -12.78
C LEU A 14 13.94 -2.24 -13.23
N LEU A 15 13.56 -1.44 -14.23
CA LEU A 15 12.20 -1.34 -14.70
C LEU A 15 11.73 -2.58 -15.47
N SER A 16 12.65 -3.36 -16.01
CA SER A 16 12.29 -4.62 -16.66
C SER A 16 11.90 -5.70 -15.65
N ALA A 17 12.36 -5.57 -14.41
CA ALA A 17 12.04 -6.52 -13.34
C ALA A 17 10.73 -6.19 -12.64
N ARG A 18 10.44 -4.91 -12.43
CA ARG A 18 9.20 -4.46 -11.79
C ARG A 18 9.01 -2.95 -11.95
N ASP A 19 7.83 -2.44 -11.60
CA ASP A 19 7.57 -1.01 -11.60
C ASP A 19 8.17 -0.36 -10.34
N TYR A 20 8.49 0.93 -10.43
CA TYR A 20 9.05 1.73 -9.34
C TYR A 20 8.41 3.10 -9.33
N SER A 21 8.41 3.76 -8.16
CA SER A 21 8.08 5.18 -8.10
C SER A 21 9.28 5.99 -8.60
N GLU A 22 9.01 7.20 -9.07
CA GLU A 22 10.08 8.10 -9.48
C GLU A 22 11.03 8.39 -8.32
N HIS A 23 10.46 8.61 -7.13
CA HIS A 23 11.27 8.87 -5.93
C HIS A 23 12.25 7.73 -5.64
N LYS A 24 11.79 6.48 -5.72
CA LYS A 24 12.64 5.32 -5.47
C LYS A 24 13.75 5.19 -6.51
N LEU A 25 13.45 5.48 -7.77
CA LEU A 25 14.47 5.49 -8.81
C LEU A 25 15.52 6.55 -8.55
N LYS A 26 15.08 7.75 -8.09
CA LYS A 26 16.01 8.82 -7.74
C LYS A 26 16.95 8.40 -6.61
N GLU A 27 16.41 7.74 -5.59
CA GLU A 27 17.24 7.23 -4.48
C GLU A 27 18.31 6.25 -4.98
N LYS A 28 17.89 5.30 -5.83
CA LYS A 28 18.81 4.30 -6.38
C LYS A 28 19.88 4.92 -7.27
N LEU A 29 19.49 5.93 -8.05
CA LEU A 29 20.45 6.67 -8.87
C LEU A 29 21.46 7.42 -8.02
N GLN A 30 21.01 8.09 -6.95
CA GLN A 30 21.88 8.81 -6.05
C GLN A 30 22.92 7.89 -5.38
N GLU A 31 22.53 6.69 -5.00
CA GLU A 31 23.43 5.71 -4.43
C GLU A 31 24.55 5.37 -5.40
N ARG A 32 24.19 5.18 -6.69
CA ARG A 32 25.15 4.85 -7.73
C ARG A 32 26.08 6.03 -8.06
N VAL A 33 25.54 7.25 -8.02
CA VAL A 33 26.33 8.47 -8.21
C VAL A 33 27.37 8.59 -7.08
N ARG A 34 26.95 8.37 -5.85
CA ARG A 34 27.85 8.40 -4.69
C ARG A 34 28.95 7.32 -4.79
N ALA A 35 28.61 6.19 -5.38
CA ALA A 35 29.55 5.10 -5.62
C ALA A 35 30.39 5.31 -6.88
N LYS A 36 30.25 6.48 -7.51
CA LYS A 36 31.01 6.88 -8.71
C LYS A 36 30.84 5.95 -9.90
N ARG A 37 29.63 5.35 -10.02
CA ARG A 37 29.31 4.47 -11.15
C ARG A 37 28.96 5.26 -12.39
N PHE A 38 28.36 6.44 -12.21
CA PHE A 38 28.06 7.39 -13.27
C PHE A 38 27.84 8.77 -12.63
N SER A 39 27.75 9.81 -13.46
CA SER A 39 27.59 11.18 -12.96
C SER A 39 26.15 11.51 -12.62
N SER A 40 25.97 12.62 -11.86
CA SER A 40 24.65 13.16 -11.57
C SER A 40 23.91 13.56 -12.85
N GLU A 41 24.64 14.09 -13.83
CA GLU A 41 24.10 14.53 -15.11
C GLU A 41 23.58 13.33 -15.93
N GLU A 42 24.35 12.25 -15.95
CA GLU A 42 23.95 11.02 -16.59
C GLU A 42 22.69 10.45 -15.92
N ALA A 43 22.62 10.49 -14.59
CA ALA A 43 21.48 10.03 -13.82
C ALA A 43 20.23 10.83 -14.17
N ALA A 44 20.32 12.16 -14.18
CA ALA A 44 19.18 13.03 -14.50
C ALA A 44 18.70 12.83 -15.93
N SER A 45 19.62 12.71 -16.86
CA SER A 45 19.34 12.46 -18.28
C SER A 45 18.62 11.12 -18.46
N ALA A 46 19.11 10.08 -17.78
CA ALA A 46 18.54 8.75 -17.85
C ALA A 46 17.09 8.72 -17.30
N LEU A 47 16.87 9.40 -16.19
CA LEU A 47 15.52 9.47 -15.60
C LEU A 47 14.53 10.15 -16.55
N ASN A 48 14.91 11.27 -17.13
CA ASN A 48 14.08 11.97 -18.10
C ASN A 48 13.77 11.08 -19.31
N LEU A 49 14.76 10.33 -19.76
CA LEU A 49 14.60 9.48 -20.93
C LEU A 49 13.60 8.34 -20.68
N VAL A 50 13.69 7.65 -19.53
CA VAL A 50 12.74 6.57 -19.22
C VAL A 50 11.32 7.10 -19.01
N LYS A 51 11.19 8.35 -18.52
CA LYS A 51 9.88 9.00 -18.40
C LYS A 51 9.29 9.28 -19.79
N GLU A 52 10.09 9.85 -20.68
CA GLU A 52 9.67 10.16 -22.05
C GLU A 52 9.30 8.90 -22.83
N GLN A 53 10.01 7.82 -22.61
CA GLN A 53 9.77 6.56 -23.28
C GLN A 53 8.60 5.75 -22.68
N GLY A 54 8.02 6.23 -21.58
CA GLY A 54 6.90 5.55 -20.94
C GLY A 54 7.27 4.31 -20.13
N TYR A 55 8.53 4.13 -19.81
CA TYR A 55 8.97 3.00 -18.98
C TYR A 55 8.74 3.22 -17.50
N LEU A 56 8.65 4.47 -17.07
CA LEU A 56 8.27 4.79 -15.69
C LEU A 56 6.75 4.93 -15.62
N ARG A 57 6.10 3.92 -15.06
CA ARG A 57 4.63 3.84 -14.96
C ARG A 57 4.20 4.04 -13.52
N GLU A 58 4.35 5.27 -13.01
CA GLU A 58 4.09 5.58 -11.61
C GLU A 58 2.62 5.40 -11.21
N GLU A 59 1.69 5.76 -12.11
CA GLU A 59 0.26 5.58 -11.83
C GLU A 59 -0.09 4.10 -11.65
N ALA A 60 0.44 3.23 -12.52
CA ALA A 60 0.23 1.80 -12.42
C ALA A 60 0.85 1.25 -11.14
N TYR A 61 2.02 1.74 -10.78
CA TYR A 61 2.70 1.35 -9.55
C TYR A 61 1.87 1.74 -8.32
N ALA A 62 1.38 2.99 -8.28
CA ALA A 62 0.56 3.49 -7.18
C ALA A 62 -0.73 2.68 -7.05
N GLU A 63 -1.39 2.41 -8.17
CA GLU A 63 -2.63 1.60 -8.17
C GLU A 63 -2.39 0.20 -7.60
N ALA A 64 -1.29 -0.44 -7.99
CA ALA A 64 -0.93 -1.75 -7.47
C ALA A 64 -0.68 -1.70 -5.97
N ARG A 65 -0.04 -0.62 -5.48
CA ARG A 65 0.18 -0.42 -4.03
C ARG A 65 -1.13 -0.25 -3.28
N VAL A 66 -2.07 0.52 -3.84
CA VAL A 66 -3.41 0.70 -3.25
C VAL A 66 -4.09 -0.66 -3.13
N LYS A 67 -4.10 -1.45 -4.19
CA LYS A 67 -4.72 -2.78 -4.20
C LYS A 67 -4.08 -3.71 -3.17
N GLY A 68 -2.76 -3.65 -3.03
CA GLY A 68 -2.05 -4.45 -2.05
C GLY A 68 -2.44 -4.12 -0.62
N PHE A 69 -2.49 -2.83 -0.29
CA PHE A 69 -2.92 -2.39 1.05
C PHE A 69 -4.39 -2.68 1.30
N MET A 70 -5.25 -2.47 0.29
CA MET A 70 -6.67 -2.77 0.37
C MET A 70 -6.89 -4.24 0.71
N SER A 71 -6.18 -5.13 0.03
CA SER A 71 -6.25 -6.57 0.27
C SER A 71 -5.80 -6.97 1.66
N LYS A 72 -4.89 -6.18 2.25
CA LYS A 72 -4.41 -6.42 3.62
C LYS A 72 -5.37 -5.87 4.67
N GLY A 73 -6.43 -5.18 4.26
CA GLY A 73 -7.43 -4.67 5.17
C GLY A 73 -7.21 -3.24 5.66
N TYR A 74 -6.30 -2.48 5.05
CA TYR A 74 -6.07 -1.08 5.43
C TYR A 74 -7.17 -0.18 4.89
N SER A 75 -7.58 0.82 5.70
CA SER A 75 -8.59 1.78 5.29
C SER A 75 -8.08 2.71 4.17
N PRO A 76 -8.98 3.33 3.40
CA PRO A 76 -8.57 4.29 2.37
C PRO A 76 -7.68 5.42 2.90
N ASN A 77 -8.03 5.99 4.05
CA ASN A 77 -7.26 7.07 4.65
C ASN A 77 -5.86 6.61 5.05
N PHE A 78 -5.75 5.42 5.62
CA PHE A 78 -4.45 4.85 6.00
C PHE A 78 -3.60 4.60 4.76
N ILE A 79 -4.21 4.08 3.70
CA ILE A 79 -3.52 3.82 2.41
C ILE A 79 -2.95 5.14 1.86
N ARG A 80 -3.76 6.19 1.83
CA ARG A 80 -3.33 7.51 1.35
C ARG A 80 -2.10 8.00 2.13
N GLN A 81 -2.13 7.89 3.45
CA GLN A 81 -1.03 8.30 4.31
C GLN A 81 0.24 7.47 4.07
N LYS A 82 0.08 6.16 3.91
CA LYS A 82 1.22 5.26 3.64
C LYS A 82 1.88 5.60 2.32
N LEU A 83 1.08 5.84 1.28
CA LEU A 83 1.61 6.19 -0.03
C LEU A 83 2.28 7.56 -0.02
N ALA A 84 1.76 8.51 0.76
CA ALA A 84 2.39 9.81 0.92
C ALA A 84 3.79 9.67 1.54
N GLN A 85 3.96 8.75 2.49
CA GLN A 85 5.27 8.45 3.08
C GLN A 85 6.24 7.87 2.04
N GLU A 86 5.71 7.22 1.01
CA GLU A 86 6.50 6.68 -0.10
C GLU A 86 6.64 7.70 -1.24
N HIS A 87 6.25 8.94 -1.00
CA HIS A 87 6.29 10.03 -1.97
C HIS A 87 5.41 9.79 -3.20
N LEU A 88 4.30 9.09 -2.98
CA LEU A 88 3.27 8.86 -3.99
C LEU A 88 2.03 9.66 -3.61
N THR A 89 1.57 10.50 -4.52
CA THR A 89 0.36 11.30 -4.32
C THR A 89 -0.80 10.57 -4.97
N VAL A 90 -1.70 10.05 -4.14
CA VAL A 90 -2.92 9.38 -4.60
C VAL A 90 -4.09 10.06 -3.91
N THR A 91 -5.08 10.45 -4.69
CA THR A 91 -6.24 11.16 -4.14
C THR A 91 -7.20 10.20 -3.47
N ASP A 92 -7.98 10.72 -2.51
CA ASP A 92 -9.03 9.94 -1.86
C ASP A 92 -10.05 9.44 -2.89
N GLU A 93 -10.31 10.25 -3.91
CA GLU A 93 -11.19 9.89 -5.02
C GLU A 93 -10.69 8.66 -5.78
N SER A 94 -9.41 8.65 -6.15
CA SER A 94 -8.80 7.52 -6.85
C SER A 94 -8.84 6.25 -6.03
N ILE A 95 -8.56 6.35 -4.74
CA ILE A 95 -8.60 5.20 -3.83
C ILE A 95 -10.04 4.69 -3.72
N GLY A 96 -10.99 5.62 -3.55
CA GLY A 96 -12.42 5.28 -3.48
C GLY A 96 -12.92 4.55 -4.72
N GLU A 97 -12.45 4.95 -5.88
CA GLU A 97 -12.80 4.29 -7.14
C GLU A 97 -12.33 2.84 -7.17
N ILE A 98 -11.14 2.58 -6.67
CA ILE A 98 -10.59 1.21 -6.59
C ILE A 98 -11.43 0.36 -5.64
N PHE A 99 -11.78 0.90 -4.46
CA PHE A 99 -12.61 0.20 -3.50
C PHE A 99 -13.99 -0.13 -4.09
N THR A 100 -14.55 0.82 -4.83
CA THR A 100 -15.86 0.64 -5.49
C THR A 100 -15.77 -0.44 -6.58
N GLU A 101 -14.72 -0.40 -7.38
CA GLU A 101 -14.48 -1.38 -8.45
C GLU A 101 -14.44 -2.81 -7.90
N TYR A 102 -13.76 -3.00 -6.78
CA TYR A 102 -13.63 -4.31 -6.14
C TYR A 102 -14.74 -4.62 -5.15
N ARG A 103 -15.70 -3.70 -4.99
CA ARG A 103 -16.86 -3.85 -4.10
C ARG A 103 -16.47 -4.17 -2.66
N ILE A 104 -15.47 -3.46 -2.16
CA ILE A 104 -14.99 -3.62 -0.80
C ILE A 104 -15.44 -2.44 0.04
N SER A 105 -16.16 -2.71 1.14
CA SER A 105 -16.56 -1.69 2.09
C SER A 105 -15.61 -1.68 3.29
N GLU A 106 -15.69 -0.64 4.11
CA GLU A 106 -14.93 -0.58 5.36
C GLU A 106 -15.33 -1.72 6.29
N GLU A 107 -16.62 -2.02 6.36
CA GLU A 107 -17.13 -3.13 7.18
C GLU A 107 -16.55 -4.47 6.73
N ASP A 108 -16.42 -4.69 5.43
CA ASP A 108 -15.81 -5.92 4.89
C ASP A 108 -14.37 -6.06 5.36
N GLN A 109 -13.60 -4.96 5.32
CA GLN A 109 -12.21 -4.94 5.76
C GLN A 109 -12.10 -5.22 7.26
N ILE A 110 -12.95 -4.56 8.05
CA ILE A 110 -12.96 -4.74 9.51
C ILE A 110 -13.31 -6.18 9.84
N GLU A 111 -14.34 -6.72 9.23
CA GLU A 111 -14.78 -8.10 9.46
C GLU A 111 -13.64 -9.09 9.17
N ARG A 112 -13.00 -8.92 8.03
CA ARG A 112 -11.89 -9.79 7.63
C ARG A 112 -10.74 -9.76 8.65
N LEU A 113 -10.34 -8.57 9.08
CA LEU A 113 -9.26 -8.39 10.04
C LEU A 113 -9.65 -8.90 11.43
N ALA A 114 -10.89 -8.60 11.84
CA ALA A 114 -11.39 -9.05 13.15
C ALA A 114 -11.45 -10.58 13.21
N ARG A 115 -11.99 -11.23 12.18
CA ARG A 115 -12.05 -12.69 12.12
C ARG A 115 -10.66 -13.31 12.20
N LYS A 116 -9.68 -12.69 11.55
CA LYS A 116 -8.30 -13.15 11.59
C LYS A 116 -7.74 -13.10 13.02
N LYS A 117 -8.03 -12.03 13.75
CA LYS A 117 -7.57 -11.87 15.13
C LYS A 117 -8.36 -12.72 16.12
N MET A 118 -9.64 -12.92 15.87
CA MET A 118 -10.48 -13.78 16.70
C MET A 118 -10.03 -15.24 16.60
N GLY A 119 -9.62 -15.65 15.41
CA GLY A 119 -9.21 -17.03 15.17
C GLY A 119 -10.35 -18.02 15.45
N SER A 120 -10.02 -19.14 16.05
CA SER A 120 -11.01 -20.18 16.40
C SER A 120 -11.60 -20.00 17.80
N ARG A 121 -11.26 -18.92 18.49
CA ARG A 121 -11.78 -18.67 19.85
C ARG A 121 -13.28 -18.35 19.82
N THR A 122 -13.96 -18.75 20.87
CA THR A 122 -15.40 -18.60 20.99
C THR A 122 -15.80 -17.66 22.14
N THR A 123 -14.85 -17.34 23.02
CA THR A 123 -15.08 -16.46 24.16
C THR A 123 -14.07 -15.31 24.11
N PHE A 124 -14.54 -14.12 24.45
CA PHE A 124 -13.74 -12.91 24.40
C PHE A 124 -14.02 -12.07 25.64
N ASP A 125 -12.98 -11.80 26.43
CA ASP A 125 -13.12 -10.91 27.58
C ASP A 125 -12.83 -9.46 27.12
N PHE A 126 -12.88 -8.54 28.06
CA PHE A 126 -12.66 -7.10 27.77
C PHE A 126 -11.26 -6.87 27.16
N ASP A 127 -10.26 -7.56 27.68
CA ASP A 127 -8.88 -7.38 27.17
C ASP A 127 -8.74 -7.90 25.75
N ASP A 128 -9.40 -9.01 25.43
CA ASP A 128 -9.41 -9.56 24.08
C ASP A 128 -10.05 -8.57 23.09
N GLU A 129 -11.21 -8.03 23.46
CA GLU A 129 -11.91 -7.04 22.62
C GLU A 129 -11.08 -5.79 22.41
N THR A 130 -10.45 -5.30 23.49
CA THR A 130 -9.59 -4.11 23.43
C THR A 130 -8.42 -4.33 22.49
N ARG A 131 -7.80 -5.50 22.56
CA ARG A 131 -6.66 -5.83 21.71
C ARG A 131 -7.05 -5.85 20.23
N ILE A 132 -8.20 -6.45 19.93
CA ILE A 132 -8.69 -6.51 18.55
C ILE A 132 -9.04 -5.11 18.05
N LEU A 133 -9.70 -4.29 18.88
CA LEU A 133 -10.04 -2.91 18.51
C LEU A 133 -8.80 -2.08 18.22
N ARG A 134 -7.76 -2.20 19.05
CA ARG A 134 -6.50 -1.48 18.83
C ARG A 134 -5.87 -1.88 17.51
N PHE A 135 -5.92 -3.16 17.18
CA PHE A 135 -5.42 -3.66 15.91
C PHE A 135 -6.17 -3.02 14.74
N LEU A 136 -7.51 -3.00 14.80
CA LEU A 136 -8.35 -2.42 13.74
C LEU A 136 -8.06 -0.92 13.56
N ILE A 137 -7.93 -0.19 14.68
CA ILE A 137 -7.60 1.23 14.64
C ILE A 137 -6.21 1.44 14.02
N SER A 138 -5.25 0.56 14.31
CA SER A 138 -3.91 0.65 13.74
C SER A 138 -3.90 0.47 12.23
N LYS A 139 -4.94 -0.16 11.67
CA LYS A 139 -5.12 -0.31 10.22
C LYS A 139 -5.95 0.82 9.61
N GLY A 140 -6.24 1.85 10.41
CA GLY A 140 -6.91 3.05 9.95
C GLY A 140 -8.43 3.03 10.04
N HIS A 141 -9.00 2.05 10.72
CA HIS A 141 -10.45 1.94 10.84
C HIS A 141 -11.00 2.76 11.99
N ASP A 142 -12.21 3.29 11.79
CA ASP A 142 -12.92 4.07 12.79
C ASP A 142 -13.28 3.22 14.00
N PHE A 143 -13.08 3.78 15.19
CA PHE A 143 -13.36 3.08 16.45
C PHE A 143 -14.82 2.63 16.55
N SER A 144 -15.74 3.54 16.26
CA SER A 144 -17.17 3.26 16.38
C SER A 144 -17.61 2.12 15.45
N THR A 145 -17.21 2.20 14.19
CA THR A 145 -17.52 1.17 13.20
C THR A 145 -16.87 -0.17 13.57
N SER A 146 -15.60 -0.12 13.98
CA SER A 146 -14.86 -1.31 14.40
C SER A 146 -15.53 -2.02 15.57
N LYS A 147 -15.95 -1.24 16.57
CA LYS A 147 -16.62 -1.77 17.77
C LYS A 147 -17.94 -2.44 17.40
N LYS A 148 -18.71 -1.80 16.54
CA LYS A 148 -20.01 -2.30 16.10
C LYS A 148 -19.87 -3.63 15.35
N VAL A 149 -18.94 -3.70 14.41
CA VAL A 149 -18.67 -4.92 13.64
C VAL A 149 -18.17 -6.03 14.54
N LEU A 150 -17.21 -5.72 15.42
CA LEU A 150 -16.64 -6.72 16.33
C LEU A 150 -17.70 -7.33 17.24
N LYS A 151 -18.59 -6.49 17.81
CA LYS A 151 -19.67 -6.97 18.65
C LYS A 151 -20.59 -7.93 17.89
N SER A 152 -20.94 -7.60 16.66
CA SER A 152 -21.75 -8.47 15.81
C SER A 152 -21.09 -9.82 15.58
N LEU A 153 -19.80 -9.82 15.33
CA LEU A 153 -19.05 -11.06 15.10
C LEU A 153 -18.97 -11.92 16.34
N ILE A 154 -18.79 -11.31 17.50
CA ILE A 154 -18.74 -12.04 18.77
C ILE A 154 -20.10 -12.70 19.07
N LEU A 155 -21.20 -11.96 18.83
CA LEU A 155 -22.53 -12.53 18.99
C LEU A 155 -22.78 -13.69 18.04
N GLU A 156 -22.34 -13.56 16.80
CA GLU A 156 -22.45 -14.61 15.78
C GLU A 156 -21.74 -15.88 16.24
N VAL A 157 -20.53 -15.75 16.75
CA VAL A 157 -19.74 -16.88 17.24
C VAL A 157 -20.44 -17.57 18.44
N ARG A 158 -21.01 -16.78 19.35
CA ARG A 158 -21.75 -17.31 20.50
C ARG A 158 -22.98 -18.09 20.07
N GLU A 159 -23.72 -17.54 19.10
CA GLU A 159 -24.93 -18.19 18.58
C GLU A 159 -24.63 -19.52 17.90
N GLN A 160 -23.51 -19.62 17.23
CA GLN A 160 -23.06 -20.85 16.58
C GLN A 160 -22.69 -21.96 17.59
N GLN A 161 -22.50 -21.61 18.86
CA GLN A 161 -22.19 -22.57 19.93
C GLN A 161 -23.43 -23.30 20.41
N HIS A 162 -24.61 -22.79 20.12
CA HIS A 162 -25.88 -23.36 20.49
C HIS A 162 -26.57 -24.00 19.30
#